data_d31a9afc5040a1bfdf13276d854f6f1e
#
_entry.id   d31a9afc5040a1bfdf13276d854f6f1e
#
_cell.length_a   1.000
_cell.length_b   1.000
_cell.length_c   1.000
_cell.angle_alpha   90.00
_cell.angle_beta   90.00
_cell.angle_gamma   90.00
#
_symmetry.space_group_name_H-M   'P 1'
#
loop_
_entity.id
_entity.type
_entity.pdbx_description
1 polymer ?
#
loop_
_entity_poly.entity_id
_entity_poly.type
_entity_poly.pdbx_seq_one_letter_code
_entity_poly.pdbx_strand_id
1 'polypeptide(L)'
;MATQTQVKEFIEKIAPIIQKYAKKNEYKICSTVIAQACCESAYGTSSLGYKYHNYFGMKCGSAWKGASVNMKTKEEYTPGTLTSIKDNFRAYSSMEEGVKGYFDFISAKRYVNLKTATTYRQYAEFLKADGYATSSTYVNTLCTIVEKYNLTQYDDFSVNVTPVQTQKAPFVVGKNYKLKYNMWVRSSANGQKQPWSKLTKNGQKVSIRQSDGTAVMKKGTIITCQDVMTVANGGVWVKFPSGWVCGLDPDGTQYLG
;
A
#
# COMPACT_ATOMS: atom_id res chain seq x y z
N MET A 1 -12.46 6.91 6.76
CA MET A 1 -11.41 5.92 6.40
C MET A 1 -10.90 6.27 5.00
N ALA A 2 -9.61 6.10 4.75
CA ALA A 2 -9.05 6.32 3.43
C ALA A 2 -9.69 5.38 2.38
N THR A 3 -9.96 5.87 1.18
CA THR A 3 -10.42 5.06 0.05
C THR A 3 -9.29 4.17 -0.48
N GLN A 4 -9.60 3.11 -1.21
CA GLN A 4 -8.58 2.24 -1.82
C GLN A 4 -7.64 3.02 -2.75
N THR A 5 -8.17 4.01 -3.47
CA THR A 5 -7.38 4.90 -4.33
C THR A 5 -6.39 5.73 -3.50
N GLN A 6 -6.85 6.35 -2.42
CA GLN A 6 -5.98 7.14 -1.53
C GLN A 6 -4.87 6.28 -0.89
N VAL A 7 -5.20 5.05 -0.48
CA VAL A 7 -4.21 4.10 0.05
C VAL A 7 -3.12 3.80 -0.96
N LYS A 8 -3.51 3.45 -2.19
CA LYS A 8 -2.59 3.14 -3.27
C LYS A 8 -1.68 4.33 -3.58
N GLU A 9 -2.27 5.51 -3.81
CA GLU A 9 -1.53 6.74 -4.10
C GLU A 9 -0.55 7.12 -2.97
N PHE A 10 -0.94 6.91 -1.71
CA PHE A 10 -0.05 7.17 -0.58
C PHE A 10 1.15 6.24 -0.59
N ILE A 11 0.94 4.92 -0.74
CA ILE A 11 2.01 3.93 -0.79
C ILE A 11 2.95 4.21 -1.96
N GLU A 12 2.42 4.48 -3.16
CA GLU A 12 3.22 4.78 -4.36
C GLU A 12 4.08 6.03 -4.22
N LYS A 13 3.60 7.04 -3.46
CA LYS A 13 4.37 8.27 -3.21
C LYS A 13 5.44 8.09 -2.13
N ILE A 14 5.13 7.38 -1.04
CA ILE A 14 6.04 7.32 0.11
C ILE A 14 7.10 6.21 -0.01
N ALA A 15 6.76 5.08 -0.67
CA ALA A 15 7.65 3.93 -0.76
C ALA A 15 9.02 4.22 -1.42
N PRO A 16 9.10 4.94 -2.56
CA PRO A 16 10.40 5.28 -3.17
C PRO A 16 11.29 6.13 -2.25
N ILE A 17 10.66 7.02 -1.48
CA ILE A 17 11.38 7.88 -0.52
C ILE A 17 11.91 7.02 0.63
N ILE A 18 11.09 6.09 1.16
CA ILE A 18 11.52 5.15 2.21
C ILE A 18 12.68 4.29 1.70
N GLN A 19 12.58 3.72 0.49
CA GLN A 19 13.66 2.94 -0.11
C GLN A 19 14.97 3.74 -0.25
N LYS A 20 14.90 4.99 -0.70
CA LYS A 20 16.05 5.89 -0.80
C LYS A 20 16.78 6.03 0.54
N TYR A 21 16.03 6.31 1.61
CA TYR A 21 16.64 6.51 2.94
C TYR A 21 17.01 5.20 3.62
N ALA A 22 16.25 4.11 3.42
CA ALA A 22 16.60 2.80 3.91
C ALA A 22 17.93 2.33 3.32
N LYS A 23 18.09 2.41 2.00
CA LYS A 23 19.36 2.08 1.31
C LYS A 23 20.52 2.93 1.81
N LYS A 24 20.33 4.26 1.94
CA LYS A 24 21.35 5.19 2.42
C LYS A 24 21.83 4.84 3.84
N ASN A 25 20.96 4.34 4.68
CA ASN A 25 21.22 4.04 6.10
C ASN A 25 21.38 2.54 6.39
N GLU A 26 21.47 1.70 5.34
CA GLU A 26 21.72 0.25 5.43
C GLU A 26 20.60 -0.55 6.15
N TYR A 27 19.35 -0.09 6.06
CA TYR A 27 18.19 -0.88 6.47
C TYR A 27 17.74 -1.78 5.33
N LYS A 28 17.43 -3.04 5.65
CA LYS A 28 17.04 -4.06 4.66
C LYS A 28 15.51 -4.13 4.43
N ILE A 29 14.73 -3.70 5.40
CA ILE A 29 13.27 -3.84 5.41
C ILE A 29 12.61 -2.48 5.22
N CYS A 30 11.98 -2.27 4.07
CA CYS A 30 11.16 -1.11 3.75
C CYS A 30 9.66 -1.37 4.02
N SER A 31 9.23 -2.62 3.81
CA SER A 31 7.82 -3.02 3.91
C SER A 31 7.20 -2.65 5.25
N THR A 32 7.89 -2.91 6.37
CA THR A 32 7.40 -2.53 7.71
C THR A 32 7.40 -1.02 7.90
N VAL A 33 8.39 -0.29 7.37
CA VAL A 33 8.42 1.18 7.46
C VAL A 33 7.26 1.80 6.70
N ILE A 34 6.93 1.27 5.51
CA ILE A 34 5.76 1.69 4.73
C ILE A 34 4.46 1.38 5.49
N ALA A 35 4.34 0.16 6.06
CA ALA A 35 3.18 -0.23 6.86
C ALA A 35 3.01 0.67 8.09
N GLN A 36 4.10 1.06 8.73
CA GLN A 36 4.12 1.98 9.86
C GLN A 36 3.61 3.36 9.45
N ALA A 37 4.11 3.93 8.34
CA ALA A 37 3.61 5.19 7.81
C ALA A 37 2.10 5.12 7.48
N CYS A 38 1.63 4.01 6.91
CA CYS A 38 0.21 3.78 6.66
C CYS A 38 -0.63 3.76 7.93
N CYS A 39 -0.17 3.04 8.95
CA CYS A 39 -0.85 2.87 10.23
C CYS A 39 -0.95 4.21 10.99
N GLU A 40 0.19 4.86 11.21
CA GLU A 40 0.32 6.06 12.04
C GLU A 40 -0.34 7.31 11.42
N SER A 41 -0.42 7.37 10.08
CA SER A 41 -0.98 8.52 9.38
C SER A 41 -2.38 8.29 8.79
N ALA A 42 -3.01 7.14 9.08
CA ALA A 42 -4.24 6.72 8.37
C ALA A 42 -4.07 6.83 6.85
N TYR A 43 -2.99 6.26 6.32
CA TYR A 43 -2.61 6.33 4.90
C TYR A 43 -2.44 7.78 4.40
N GLY A 44 -1.77 8.61 5.18
CA GLY A 44 -1.50 10.02 4.86
C GLY A 44 -2.70 10.95 4.99
N THR A 45 -3.88 10.46 5.38
CA THR A 45 -5.11 11.27 5.48
C THR A 45 -5.30 11.92 6.84
N SER A 46 -4.56 11.51 7.87
CA SER A 46 -4.61 12.16 9.19
C SER A 46 -4.16 13.63 9.09
N SER A 47 -4.68 14.48 9.97
CA SER A 47 -4.29 15.90 10.00
C SER A 47 -2.78 16.07 10.19
N LEU A 48 -2.15 15.22 11.01
CA LEU A 48 -0.71 15.23 11.25
C LEU A 48 0.08 14.81 10.00
N GLY A 49 -0.36 13.77 9.28
CA GLY A 49 0.26 13.34 8.03
C GLY A 49 0.05 14.34 6.89
N TYR A 50 -1.20 14.74 6.63
CA TYR A 50 -1.56 15.57 5.49
C TYR A 50 -1.01 16.99 5.57
N LYS A 51 -1.11 17.66 6.75
CA LYS A 51 -0.73 19.07 6.89
C LYS A 51 0.73 19.26 7.30
N TYR A 52 1.29 18.33 8.05
CA TYR A 52 2.59 18.49 8.70
C TYR A 52 3.61 17.43 8.31
N HIS A 53 3.28 16.58 7.34
CA HIS A 53 4.15 15.54 6.78
C HIS A 53 4.80 14.61 7.83
N ASN A 54 4.17 14.49 9.00
CA ASN A 54 4.58 13.56 10.04
C ASN A 54 3.76 12.28 9.93
N TYR A 55 4.25 11.36 9.10
CA TYR A 55 3.56 10.10 8.78
C TYR A 55 3.81 8.99 9.81
N PHE A 56 4.68 9.24 10.78
CA PHE A 56 5.12 8.25 11.75
C PHE A 56 4.72 8.60 13.19
N GLY A 57 3.90 9.62 13.39
CA GLY A 57 3.43 10.00 14.72
C GLY A 57 4.54 10.51 15.64
N MET A 58 5.65 11.04 15.10
CA MET A 58 6.80 11.39 15.90
C MET A 58 6.55 12.61 16.80
N LYS A 59 6.71 12.42 18.10
CA LYS A 59 6.67 13.46 19.10
C LYS A 59 7.98 14.26 19.12
N CYS A 60 7.93 15.49 19.58
CA CYS A 60 9.11 16.37 19.63
C CYS A 60 10.20 15.83 20.55
N GLY A 61 9.83 15.41 21.77
CA GLY A 61 10.81 15.16 22.81
C GLY A 61 11.59 16.44 23.19
N SER A 62 12.47 16.36 24.17
CA SER A 62 13.25 17.50 24.67
C SER A 62 14.34 18.00 23.72
N ALA A 63 14.86 17.12 22.87
CA ALA A 63 15.96 17.43 21.96
C ALA A 63 15.53 18.04 20.63
N TRP A 64 14.22 18.03 20.31
CA TRP A 64 13.72 18.55 19.03
C TRP A 64 13.79 20.07 18.98
N LYS A 65 14.41 20.62 17.92
CA LYS A 65 14.56 22.07 17.69
C LYS A 65 13.83 22.55 16.40
N GLY A 66 13.22 21.62 15.68
CA GLY A 66 12.48 21.93 14.44
C GLY A 66 11.06 22.43 14.70
N ALA A 67 10.32 22.65 13.63
CA ALA A 67 8.91 23.04 13.69
C ALA A 67 8.07 21.98 14.41
N SER A 68 7.05 22.41 15.15
CA SER A 68 6.18 21.55 15.93
C SER A 68 4.73 21.99 15.85
N VAL A 69 3.82 21.06 16.11
CA VAL A 69 2.39 21.30 16.24
C VAL A 69 1.85 20.64 17.49
N ASN A 70 1.03 21.35 18.27
CA ASN A 70 0.35 20.79 19.44
C ASN A 70 -0.98 20.17 19.03
N MET A 71 -1.15 18.88 19.26
CA MET A 71 -2.35 18.14 18.85
C MET A 71 -2.88 17.25 19.97
N LYS A 72 -4.19 17.00 19.96
CA LYS A 72 -4.79 15.97 20.80
C LYS A 72 -4.43 14.60 20.26
N THR A 73 -3.99 13.71 21.13
CA THR A 73 -3.74 12.29 20.85
C THR A 73 -4.36 11.41 21.92
N LYS A 74 -4.45 10.12 21.64
CA LYS A 74 -4.88 9.12 22.63
C LYS A 74 -3.71 8.18 22.90
N GLU A 75 -3.39 8.01 24.16
CA GLU A 75 -2.32 7.13 24.62
C GLU A 75 -2.87 5.99 25.46
N GLU A 76 -2.30 4.81 25.32
CA GLU A 76 -2.63 3.62 26.11
C GLU A 76 -1.56 3.43 27.19
N TYR A 77 -1.74 4.08 28.35
CA TYR A 77 -0.86 3.90 29.51
C TYR A 77 -1.22 2.66 30.34
N THR A 78 -2.47 2.26 30.30
CA THR A 78 -2.98 1.02 30.89
C THR A 78 -3.63 0.19 29.80
N PRO A 79 -3.31 -1.11 29.64
CA PRO A 79 -3.87 -1.95 28.60
C PRO A 79 -5.40 -1.84 28.54
N GLY A 80 -5.93 -1.54 27.36
CA GLY A 80 -7.37 -1.35 27.10
C GLY A 80 -7.93 0.03 27.45
N THR A 81 -7.13 0.95 28.05
CA THR A 81 -7.62 2.28 28.45
C THR A 81 -6.93 3.38 27.65
N LEU A 82 -7.70 4.08 26.81
CA LEU A 82 -7.22 5.22 26.02
C LEU A 82 -7.42 6.53 26.77
N THR A 83 -6.31 7.22 27.08
CA THR A 83 -6.30 8.54 27.71
C THR A 83 -6.05 9.62 26.65
N SER A 84 -6.95 10.62 26.58
CA SER A 84 -6.76 11.77 25.69
C SER A 84 -5.81 12.78 26.32
N ILE A 85 -4.71 13.08 25.62
CA ILE A 85 -3.73 14.09 26.01
C ILE A 85 -3.46 15.08 24.88
N LYS A 86 -2.83 16.20 25.18
CA LYS A 86 -2.22 17.08 24.19
C LYS A 86 -0.71 16.86 24.20
N ASP A 87 -0.12 16.72 23.02
CA ASP A 87 1.32 16.56 22.89
C ASP A 87 1.86 17.34 21.69
N ASN A 88 3.16 17.62 21.71
CA ASN A 88 3.85 18.31 20.62
C ASN A 88 4.43 17.30 19.64
N PHE A 89 3.97 17.37 18.40
CA PHE A 89 4.45 16.52 17.31
C PHE A 89 5.38 17.31 16.40
N ARG A 90 6.36 16.62 15.84
CA ARG A 90 7.24 17.19 14.81
C ARG A 90 6.45 17.56 13.58
N ALA A 91 6.79 18.69 12.96
CA ALA A 91 6.24 19.14 11.71
C ALA A 91 7.37 19.25 10.67
N TYR A 92 7.08 18.83 9.44
CA TYR A 92 8.04 18.81 8.34
C TYR A 92 7.47 19.59 7.15
N SER A 93 8.35 20.11 6.28
CA SER A 93 7.98 20.92 5.14
C SER A 93 7.53 20.06 3.93
N SER A 94 7.92 18.79 3.89
CA SER A 94 7.61 17.87 2.80
C SER A 94 7.54 16.41 3.25
N MET A 95 6.99 15.54 2.40
CA MET A 95 6.99 14.08 2.63
C MET A 95 8.41 13.54 2.76
N GLU A 96 9.34 14.04 1.94
CA GLU A 96 10.74 13.62 1.98
C GLU A 96 11.40 13.97 3.33
N GLU A 97 11.15 15.16 3.84
CA GLU A 97 11.63 15.61 5.16
C GLU A 97 11.04 14.78 6.29
N GLY A 98 9.75 14.43 6.21
CA GLY A 98 9.10 13.55 7.18
C GLY A 98 9.70 12.15 7.22
N VAL A 99 9.96 11.55 6.05
CA VAL A 99 10.64 10.24 5.95
C VAL A 99 12.09 10.34 6.43
N LYS A 100 12.83 11.37 6.02
CA LYS A 100 14.20 11.62 6.54
C LYS A 100 14.20 11.69 8.07
N GLY A 101 13.29 12.47 8.63
CA GLY A 101 13.16 12.64 10.09
C GLY A 101 12.87 11.34 10.83
N TYR A 102 12.14 10.40 10.22
CA TYR A 102 11.96 9.06 10.74
C TYR A 102 13.28 8.29 10.78
N PHE A 103 14.04 8.26 9.68
CA PHE A 103 15.34 7.56 9.65
C PHE A 103 16.36 8.19 10.61
N ASP A 104 16.35 9.51 10.76
CA ASP A 104 17.17 10.21 11.75
C ASP A 104 16.77 9.77 13.19
N PHE A 105 15.48 9.57 13.45
CA PHE A 105 14.98 9.13 14.77
C PHE A 105 15.40 7.68 15.08
N ILE A 106 15.22 6.76 14.14
CA ILE A 106 15.59 5.34 14.35
C ILE A 106 17.10 5.09 14.24
N SER A 107 17.90 6.09 13.92
CA SER A 107 19.37 6.01 14.00
C SER A 107 19.90 5.98 15.46
N ALA A 108 19.04 6.28 16.43
CA ALA A 108 19.39 6.22 17.83
C ALA A 108 19.82 4.81 18.26
N LYS A 109 20.78 4.73 19.19
CA LYS A 109 21.41 3.46 19.64
C LYS A 109 20.40 2.37 20.00
N ARG A 110 19.26 2.74 20.57
CA ARG A 110 18.20 1.78 20.98
C ARG A 110 17.55 1.04 19.80
N TYR A 111 17.65 1.55 18.58
CA TYR A 111 17.06 0.98 17.37
C TYR A 111 18.10 0.33 16.42
N VAL A 112 19.33 0.13 16.89
CA VAL A 112 20.41 -0.39 16.02
C VAL A 112 20.13 -1.79 15.47
N ASN A 113 19.38 -2.60 16.22
CA ASN A 113 18.92 -3.94 15.84
C ASN A 113 18.02 -3.96 14.61
N LEU A 114 17.30 -2.86 14.29
CA LEU A 114 16.46 -2.77 13.10
C LEU A 114 17.26 -3.04 11.78
N LYS A 115 18.55 -2.72 11.76
CA LYS A 115 19.43 -3.00 10.60
C LYS A 115 19.70 -4.49 10.41
N THR A 116 19.55 -5.30 11.46
CA THR A 116 19.79 -6.75 11.43
C THR A 116 18.54 -7.54 11.04
N ALA A 117 17.36 -6.89 10.99
CA ALA A 117 16.14 -7.55 10.63
C ALA A 117 16.20 -8.13 9.20
N THR A 118 15.75 -9.37 9.05
CA THR A 118 15.72 -10.10 7.77
C THR A 118 14.30 -10.32 7.28
N THR A 119 13.30 -10.04 8.11
CA THR A 119 11.87 -10.14 7.76
C THR A 119 11.10 -8.92 8.27
N TYR A 120 9.99 -8.59 7.62
CA TYR A 120 9.11 -7.50 8.05
C TYR A 120 8.55 -7.72 9.47
N ARG A 121 8.25 -8.97 9.85
CA ARG A 121 7.79 -9.31 11.21
C ARG A 121 8.88 -9.03 12.25
N GLN A 122 10.10 -9.47 12.00
CA GLN A 122 11.24 -9.24 12.90
C GLN A 122 11.51 -7.74 13.10
N TYR A 123 11.42 -6.95 12.02
CA TYR A 123 11.55 -5.50 12.12
C TYR A 123 10.45 -4.88 13.00
N ALA A 124 9.19 -5.33 12.83
CA ALA A 124 8.06 -4.87 13.65
C ALA A 124 8.22 -5.27 15.13
N GLU A 125 8.71 -6.47 15.40
CA GLU A 125 9.01 -6.96 16.75
C GLU A 125 10.10 -6.13 17.44
N PHE A 126 11.17 -5.82 16.71
CA PHE A 126 12.24 -4.93 17.22
C PHE A 126 11.70 -3.54 17.52
N LEU A 127 10.95 -2.90 16.62
CA LEU A 127 10.31 -1.60 16.86
C LEU A 127 9.52 -1.60 18.18
N LYS A 128 8.72 -2.64 18.41
CA LYS A 128 7.93 -2.76 19.64
C LYS A 128 8.80 -2.97 20.86
N ALA A 129 9.79 -3.87 20.80
CA ALA A 129 10.72 -4.15 21.90
C ALA A 129 11.53 -2.90 22.30
N ASP A 130 11.89 -2.08 21.30
CA ASP A 130 12.62 -0.83 21.49
C ASP A 130 11.73 0.33 21.95
N GLY A 131 10.45 0.07 22.21
CA GLY A 131 9.52 1.03 22.80
C GLY A 131 8.99 2.08 21.82
N TYR A 132 8.91 1.76 20.52
CA TYR A 132 8.28 2.66 19.55
C TYR A 132 6.77 2.78 19.77
N ALA A 133 6.11 1.68 20.11
CA ALA A 133 4.68 1.63 20.41
C ALA A 133 4.38 0.71 21.60
N THR A 134 3.37 1.07 22.38
CA THR A 134 2.94 0.32 23.58
C THR A 134 1.86 -0.71 23.26
N SER A 135 1.07 -0.52 22.21
CA SER A 135 -0.07 -1.39 21.85
C SER A 135 0.34 -2.86 21.69
N SER A 136 -0.42 -3.75 22.32
CA SER A 136 -0.20 -5.20 22.23
C SER A 136 -0.40 -5.75 20.81
N THR A 137 -1.24 -5.10 20.01
CA THR A 137 -1.57 -5.52 18.63
C THR A 137 -0.66 -4.93 17.56
N TYR A 138 0.29 -4.05 17.94
CA TYR A 138 1.10 -3.26 17.00
C TYR A 138 1.79 -4.10 15.93
N VAL A 139 2.52 -5.15 16.33
CA VAL A 139 3.22 -6.05 15.41
C VAL A 139 2.26 -6.68 14.40
N ASN A 140 1.15 -7.25 14.89
CA ASN A 140 0.17 -7.89 14.01
C ASN A 140 -0.50 -6.89 13.07
N THR A 141 -0.77 -5.67 13.54
CA THR A 141 -1.32 -4.59 12.69
C THR A 141 -0.39 -4.26 11.53
N LEU A 142 0.91 -4.07 11.79
CA LEU A 142 1.90 -3.80 10.74
C LEU A 142 2.02 -4.98 9.77
N CYS A 143 2.12 -6.22 10.27
CA CYS A 143 2.20 -7.40 9.43
C CYS A 143 0.96 -7.54 8.52
N THR A 144 -0.24 -7.32 9.05
CA THR A 144 -1.48 -7.33 8.26
C THR A 144 -1.46 -6.30 7.13
N ILE A 145 -0.93 -5.10 7.38
CA ILE A 145 -0.79 -4.05 6.35
C ILE A 145 0.23 -4.49 5.30
N VAL A 146 1.39 -5.04 5.71
CA VAL A 146 2.41 -5.55 4.78
C VAL A 146 1.82 -6.60 3.84
N GLU A 147 1.13 -7.58 4.40
CA GLU A 147 0.53 -8.69 3.64
C GLU A 147 -0.61 -8.20 2.73
N LYS A 148 -1.51 -7.37 3.26
CA LYS A 148 -2.67 -6.84 2.53
C LYS A 148 -2.30 -6.06 1.28
N TYR A 149 -1.21 -5.30 1.35
CA TYR A 149 -0.77 -4.44 0.25
C TYR A 149 0.49 -4.96 -0.43
N ASN A 150 0.93 -6.19 -0.11
CA ASN A 150 2.12 -6.84 -0.68
C ASN A 150 3.36 -5.94 -0.63
N LEU A 151 3.63 -5.34 0.54
CA LEU A 151 4.68 -4.33 0.67
C LEU A 151 6.09 -4.92 0.63
N THR A 152 6.27 -6.23 0.77
CA THR A 152 7.59 -6.91 0.67
C THR A 152 8.26 -6.70 -0.69
N GLN A 153 7.49 -6.36 -1.73
CA GLN A 153 8.06 -5.97 -3.02
C GLN A 153 9.03 -4.76 -2.94
N TYR A 154 8.91 -3.94 -1.89
CA TYR A 154 9.77 -2.77 -1.66
C TYR A 154 11.04 -3.10 -0.85
N ASP A 155 11.21 -4.35 -0.38
CA ASP A 155 12.42 -4.79 0.36
C ASP A 155 13.57 -5.15 -0.58
N ASP A 156 13.30 -5.33 -1.87
CA ASP A 156 14.32 -5.58 -2.90
C ASP A 156 14.86 -4.25 -3.46
N PHE A 157 16.07 -3.88 -3.06
CA PHE A 157 16.77 -2.69 -3.56
C PHE A 157 17.45 -2.90 -4.92
N SER A 158 17.52 -4.12 -5.44
CA SER A 158 18.06 -4.42 -6.77
C SER A 158 17.09 -3.99 -7.87
N VAL A 159 15.80 -3.96 -7.55
CA VAL A 159 14.80 -3.29 -8.36
C VAL A 159 14.97 -1.79 -8.08
N ASN A 160 15.68 -1.07 -8.94
CA ASN A 160 15.50 0.36 -9.05
C ASN A 160 14.01 0.58 -9.34
N VAL A 161 13.22 0.78 -8.31
CA VAL A 161 11.91 1.40 -8.47
C VAL A 161 12.23 2.87 -8.80
N THR A 162 12.70 3.10 -10.00
CA THR A 162 12.42 4.34 -10.70
C THR A 162 10.95 4.59 -10.41
N PRO A 163 10.55 5.79 -9.94
CA PRO A 163 9.12 6.10 -9.84
C PRO A 163 8.56 5.53 -11.12
N VAL A 164 7.66 4.54 -10.99
CA VAL A 164 7.11 3.88 -12.16
C VAL A 164 6.71 5.05 -13.03
N GLN A 165 7.57 5.36 -14.02
CA GLN A 165 7.05 6.03 -15.18
C GLN A 165 5.92 5.09 -15.49
N THR A 166 4.71 5.52 -15.21
CA THR A 166 3.52 4.92 -15.69
C THR A 166 3.80 4.70 -17.17
N GLN A 167 4.33 3.51 -17.51
CA GLN A 167 4.11 3.01 -18.85
C GLN A 167 2.61 3.12 -18.90
N LYS A 168 2.18 4.16 -19.60
CA LYS A 168 0.78 4.55 -19.76
C LYS A 168 0.09 3.23 -20.01
N ALA A 169 -0.59 2.71 -18.97
CA ALA A 169 -1.12 1.35 -19.01
C ALA A 169 -1.76 1.23 -20.38
N PRO A 170 -1.48 0.19 -21.19
CA PRO A 170 -1.89 0.17 -22.59
C PRO A 170 -3.41 0.28 -22.74
N PHE A 171 -4.10 0.43 -21.61
CA PHE A 171 -5.54 0.55 -21.51
C PHE A 171 -5.94 1.91 -20.93
N VAL A 172 -6.97 2.53 -21.52
CA VAL A 172 -7.48 3.86 -21.18
C VAL A 172 -8.92 3.72 -20.73
N VAL A 173 -9.25 4.30 -19.56
CA VAL A 173 -10.63 4.37 -19.05
C VAL A 173 -11.53 5.04 -20.09
N GLY A 174 -12.73 4.46 -20.31
CA GLY A 174 -13.71 4.89 -21.31
C GLY A 174 -13.51 4.28 -22.69
N LYS A 175 -12.36 3.67 -23.00
CA LYS A 175 -12.16 2.98 -24.29
C LYS A 175 -12.68 1.55 -24.28
N ASN A 176 -13.02 1.05 -25.46
CA ASN A 176 -13.45 -0.32 -25.69
C ASN A 176 -12.27 -1.19 -26.09
N TYR A 177 -12.25 -2.40 -25.55
CA TYR A 177 -11.24 -3.42 -25.84
C TYR A 177 -11.88 -4.77 -26.13
N LYS A 178 -11.34 -5.49 -27.09
CA LYS A 178 -11.82 -6.82 -27.50
C LYS A 178 -10.99 -7.91 -26.82
N LEU A 179 -11.64 -8.91 -26.24
CA LEU A 179 -10.97 -10.06 -25.66
C LEU A 179 -10.37 -10.96 -26.76
N LYS A 180 -9.08 -11.21 -26.70
CA LYS A 180 -8.37 -12.10 -27.63
C LYS A 180 -8.58 -13.58 -27.29
N TYR A 181 -8.97 -13.91 -26.06
CA TYR A 181 -9.16 -15.27 -25.54
C TYR A 181 -10.41 -15.35 -24.67
N ASN A 182 -10.83 -16.57 -24.35
CA ASN A 182 -11.78 -16.81 -23.27
C ASN A 182 -11.11 -16.48 -21.94
N MET A 183 -11.70 -15.62 -21.13
CA MET A 183 -11.04 -15.09 -19.95
C MET A 183 -11.90 -15.23 -18.69
N TRP A 184 -11.29 -15.69 -17.60
CA TRP A 184 -11.94 -15.66 -16.29
C TRP A 184 -12.26 -14.23 -15.89
N VAL A 185 -13.53 -14.01 -15.49
CA VAL A 185 -13.91 -12.78 -14.81
C VAL A 185 -13.52 -12.89 -13.35
N ARG A 186 -12.90 -11.85 -12.80
CA ARG A 186 -12.49 -11.79 -11.40
C ARG A 186 -13.27 -10.73 -10.64
N SER A 187 -13.40 -10.90 -9.31
CA SER A 187 -14.07 -9.94 -8.42
C SER A 187 -13.22 -8.69 -8.15
N SER A 188 -11.92 -8.81 -8.27
CA SER A 188 -10.93 -7.72 -8.20
C SER A 188 -9.76 -8.02 -9.14
N ALA A 189 -8.88 -7.05 -9.36
CA ALA A 189 -7.61 -7.27 -10.07
C ALA A 189 -6.83 -8.40 -9.38
N ASN A 190 -6.45 -9.45 -10.14
CA ASN A 190 -5.84 -10.68 -9.64
C ASN A 190 -6.60 -11.39 -8.49
N GLY A 191 -7.89 -11.08 -8.31
CA GLY A 191 -8.72 -11.64 -7.24
C GLY A 191 -9.35 -12.99 -7.58
N GLN A 192 -10.32 -13.39 -6.76
CA GLN A 192 -11.07 -14.63 -6.95
C GLN A 192 -11.91 -14.62 -8.22
N LYS A 193 -12.17 -15.81 -8.80
CA LYS A 193 -13.09 -15.97 -9.93
C LYS A 193 -14.49 -15.43 -9.56
N GLN A 194 -15.08 -14.61 -10.42
CA GLN A 194 -16.40 -14.03 -10.19
C GLN A 194 -17.50 -15.06 -10.42
N PRO A 195 -18.46 -15.21 -9.51
CA PRO A 195 -19.65 -16.02 -9.76
C PRO A 195 -20.43 -15.46 -10.96
N TRP A 196 -20.90 -16.34 -11.84
CA TRP A 196 -21.69 -15.96 -13.02
C TRP A 196 -22.94 -15.14 -12.67
N SER A 197 -23.58 -15.46 -11.54
CA SER A 197 -24.77 -14.76 -11.03
C SER A 197 -24.48 -13.29 -10.63
N LYS A 198 -23.22 -12.92 -10.42
CA LYS A 198 -22.81 -11.55 -10.07
C LYS A 198 -22.47 -10.68 -11.28
N LEU A 199 -22.47 -11.25 -12.48
CA LEU A 199 -22.29 -10.47 -13.71
C LEU A 199 -23.55 -9.65 -14.01
N THR A 200 -23.38 -8.54 -14.72
CA THR A 200 -24.49 -7.81 -15.30
C THR A 200 -25.27 -8.71 -16.28
N LYS A 201 -26.55 -8.41 -16.54
CA LYS A 201 -27.38 -9.15 -17.51
C LYS A 201 -26.67 -9.28 -18.88
N ASN A 202 -26.03 -8.21 -19.35
CA ASN A 202 -25.28 -8.22 -20.61
C ASN A 202 -24.00 -9.07 -20.49
N GLY A 203 -23.28 -9.03 -19.36
CA GLY A 203 -22.13 -9.87 -19.10
C GLY A 203 -22.49 -11.35 -19.10
N GLN A 204 -23.63 -11.73 -18.56
CA GLN A 204 -24.11 -13.12 -18.57
C GLN A 204 -24.36 -13.65 -20.00
N LYS A 205 -24.93 -12.82 -20.91
CA LYS A 205 -25.18 -13.20 -22.31
C LYS A 205 -23.89 -13.53 -23.10
N VAL A 206 -22.80 -12.84 -22.79
CA VAL A 206 -21.50 -12.98 -23.51
C VAL A 206 -20.47 -13.80 -22.73
N SER A 207 -20.89 -14.49 -21.68
CA SER A 207 -20.04 -15.36 -20.87
C SER A 207 -20.50 -16.82 -20.89
N ILE A 208 -19.64 -17.68 -20.37
CA ILE A 208 -19.90 -19.11 -20.15
C ILE A 208 -19.94 -19.30 -18.63
N ARG A 209 -21.04 -19.88 -18.14
CA ARG A 209 -21.13 -20.35 -16.75
C ARG A 209 -20.41 -21.69 -16.65
N GLN A 210 -19.43 -21.77 -15.75
CA GLN A 210 -18.68 -22.98 -15.48
C GLN A 210 -19.45 -23.91 -14.52
N SER A 211 -19.05 -25.17 -14.42
CA SER A 211 -19.65 -26.15 -13.51
C SER A 211 -19.55 -25.74 -12.04
N ASP A 212 -18.49 -25.00 -11.67
CA ASP A 212 -18.28 -24.43 -10.32
C ASP A 212 -19.06 -23.12 -10.08
N GLY A 213 -19.92 -22.71 -11.03
CA GLY A 213 -20.73 -21.51 -10.95
C GLY A 213 -19.98 -20.21 -11.29
N THR A 214 -18.68 -20.25 -11.61
CA THR A 214 -17.89 -19.07 -12.00
C THR A 214 -18.10 -18.67 -13.46
N ALA A 215 -17.59 -17.51 -13.84
CA ALA A 215 -17.80 -16.93 -15.16
C ALA A 215 -16.53 -16.85 -16.00
N VAL A 216 -16.62 -17.26 -17.25
CA VAL A 216 -15.61 -17.05 -18.29
C VAL A 216 -16.21 -16.20 -19.41
N MET A 217 -15.66 -15.02 -19.64
CA MET A 217 -16.04 -14.14 -20.75
C MET A 217 -15.53 -14.73 -22.05
N LYS A 218 -16.39 -14.74 -23.08
CA LYS A 218 -16.06 -15.33 -24.40
C LYS A 218 -15.05 -14.48 -25.17
N LYS A 219 -14.13 -15.12 -25.87
CA LYS A 219 -13.28 -14.49 -26.89
C LYS A 219 -14.14 -13.64 -27.83
N GLY A 220 -13.62 -12.48 -28.21
CA GLY A 220 -14.31 -11.56 -29.12
C GLY A 220 -15.29 -10.60 -28.41
N THR A 221 -15.58 -10.81 -27.12
CA THR A 221 -16.38 -9.86 -26.35
C THR A 221 -15.69 -8.51 -26.28
N ILE A 222 -16.45 -7.44 -26.52
CA ILE A 222 -15.99 -6.06 -26.34
C ILE A 222 -16.40 -5.60 -24.94
N ILE A 223 -15.44 -5.08 -24.18
CA ILE A 223 -15.64 -4.51 -22.85
C ILE A 223 -15.24 -3.03 -22.87
N THR A 224 -15.99 -2.19 -22.15
CA THR A 224 -15.61 -0.80 -21.90
C THR A 224 -14.78 -0.74 -20.63
N CYS A 225 -13.57 -0.22 -20.72
CA CYS A 225 -12.67 -0.05 -19.59
C CYS A 225 -13.23 0.99 -18.61
N GLN A 226 -13.47 0.60 -17.36
CA GLN A 226 -13.92 1.48 -16.28
C GLN A 226 -12.81 1.86 -15.31
N ASP A 227 -11.77 1.04 -15.23
CA ASP A 227 -10.61 1.24 -14.37
C ASP A 227 -9.45 0.35 -14.84
N VAL A 228 -8.23 0.73 -14.51
CA VAL A 228 -7.01 -0.03 -14.84
C VAL A 228 -6.16 -0.16 -13.58
N MET A 229 -5.72 -1.37 -13.28
CA MET A 229 -4.87 -1.64 -12.12
C MET A 229 -3.68 -2.49 -12.53
N THR A 230 -2.48 -2.02 -12.21
CA THR A 230 -1.27 -2.85 -12.26
C THR A 230 -1.12 -3.53 -10.90
N VAL A 231 -1.01 -4.86 -10.89
CA VAL A 231 -0.79 -5.64 -9.66
C VAL A 231 0.71 -5.86 -9.43
N ALA A 232 1.06 -6.28 -8.24
CA ALA A 232 2.44 -6.37 -7.75
C ALA A 232 3.42 -7.15 -8.66
N ASN A 233 2.92 -8.18 -9.36
CA ASN A 233 3.74 -8.95 -10.31
C ASN A 233 3.89 -8.29 -11.68
N GLY A 234 3.42 -7.04 -11.88
CA GLY A 234 3.50 -6.31 -13.13
C GLY A 234 2.32 -6.54 -14.09
N GLY A 235 1.42 -7.46 -13.77
CA GLY A 235 0.22 -7.71 -14.59
C GLY A 235 -0.74 -6.52 -14.55
N VAL A 236 -1.30 -6.14 -15.72
CA VAL A 236 -2.27 -5.05 -15.85
C VAL A 236 -3.68 -5.60 -16.00
N TRP A 237 -4.57 -5.20 -15.12
CA TRP A 237 -5.95 -5.63 -15.06
C TRP A 237 -6.90 -4.51 -15.47
N VAL A 238 -7.93 -4.87 -16.20
CA VAL A 238 -8.95 -3.94 -16.71
C VAL A 238 -10.29 -4.26 -16.05
N LYS A 239 -10.88 -3.25 -15.39
CA LYS A 239 -12.23 -3.30 -14.85
C LYS A 239 -13.25 -3.00 -15.93
N PHE A 240 -14.36 -3.72 -15.90
CA PHE A 240 -15.53 -3.49 -16.71
C PHE A 240 -16.80 -3.77 -15.88
N PRO A 241 -18.02 -3.49 -16.36
CA PRO A 241 -19.24 -3.57 -15.53
C PRO A 241 -19.49 -4.91 -14.81
N SER A 242 -18.94 -6.01 -15.31
CA SER A 242 -19.14 -7.34 -14.73
C SER A 242 -17.98 -7.83 -13.87
N GLY A 243 -16.88 -7.05 -13.71
CA GLY A 243 -15.72 -7.41 -12.90
C GLY A 243 -14.39 -7.00 -13.53
N TRP A 244 -13.38 -7.84 -13.37
CA TRP A 244 -12.02 -7.61 -13.83
C TRP A 244 -11.53 -8.73 -14.76
N VAL A 245 -10.78 -8.38 -15.78
CA VAL A 245 -10.02 -9.31 -16.63
C VAL A 245 -8.56 -8.89 -16.71
N CYS A 246 -7.65 -9.85 -16.88
CA CYS A 246 -6.26 -9.55 -17.17
C CYS A 246 -6.15 -8.90 -18.55
N GLY A 247 -5.56 -7.72 -18.63
CA GLY A 247 -5.32 -7.04 -19.91
C GLY A 247 -3.94 -7.34 -20.47
N LEU A 248 -2.94 -7.39 -19.59
CA LEU A 248 -1.53 -7.65 -19.90
C LEU A 248 -0.93 -8.49 -18.77
N ASP A 249 -0.33 -9.61 -19.10
CA ASP A 249 0.39 -10.45 -18.13
C ASP A 249 1.80 -9.89 -17.84
N PRO A 250 2.43 -10.29 -16.73
CA PRO A 250 3.80 -9.91 -16.39
C PRO A 250 4.85 -10.26 -17.46
N ASP A 251 4.61 -11.30 -18.24
CA ASP A 251 5.47 -11.74 -19.33
C ASP A 251 5.31 -10.92 -20.63
N GLY A 252 4.43 -9.90 -20.63
CA GLY A 252 4.14 -9.06 -21.80
C GLY A 252 3.02 -9.59 -22.68
N THR A 253 2.38 -10.71 -22.36
CA THR A 253 1.24 -11.22 -23.13
C THR A 253 0.03 -10.32 -22.98
N GLN A 254 -0.42 -9.71 -24.08
CA GLN A 254 -1.59 -8.82 -24.10
C GLN A 254 -2.85 -9.58 -24.51
N TYR A 255 -3.84 -9.62 -23.60
CA TYR A 255 -5.11 -10.34 -23.75
C TYR A 255 -6.25 -9.49 -24.34
N LEU A 256 -6.09 -8.17 -24.30
CA LEU A 256 -7.06 -7.19 -24.83
C LEU A 256 -6.47 -6.43 -26.01
N GLY A 257 -7.27 -6.09 -27.01
CA GLY A 257 -6.86 -5.33 -28.19
C GLY A 257 -7.97 -4.49 -28.77
#